data_0135ba1a0171534d87e2fd072c325544
#
_entry.id   0135ba1a0171534d87e2fd072c325544
#
_cell.length_a   1.000
_cell.length_b   1.000
_cell.length_c   1.000
_cell.angle_alpha   90.00
_cell.angle_beta   90.00
_cell.angle_gamma   90.00
#
_symmetry.space_group_name_H-M   'P 1'
#
loop_
_entity.id
_entity.type
_entity.pdbx_description
1 polymer ?
#
loop_
_entity_poly.entity_id
_entity_poly.type
_entity_poly.pdbx_seq_one_letter_code
_entity_poly.pdbx_strand_id
1 'polypeptide(L)'
;MKNFILTLAFSLTFSALSFGQTDADYTKTLKKMFTVSGTEESYQYAIKQMFVIFKEQSPIVEASVWEEFEKEFSNTSIDKLVEMLAPVYQKYMTQVDLEEMIIFYQTRVGKKYAKNLSMIMQESMEIGQQWGMKIGQEIAYKLKEKGK
;
A
#
# COMPACT_ATOMS: atom_id res chain seq x y z
N MET A 1 1.71 65.70 4.21
CA MET A 1 2.30 64.43 4.65
C MET A 1 1.24 63.58 5.35
N LYS A 2 0.24 63.05 4.59
CA LYS A 2 -0.91 62.34 5.17
C LYS A 2 -1.50 61.24 4.25
N ASN A 3 -0.74 60.69 3.31
CA ASN A 3 -1.28 59.68 2.38
C ASN A 3 -0.32 58.50 2.09
N PHE A 4 0.41 57.99 3.13
CA PHE A 4 1.40 56.91 2.91
C PHE A 4 1.22 55.66 3.80
N ILE A 5 0.05 55.44 4.44
CA ILE A 5 -0.19 54.33 5.37
C ILE A 5 -1.36 53.41 4.95
N LEU A 6 -1.77 53.35 3.69
CA LEU A 6 -2.92 52.53 3.32
C LEU A 6 -2.63 51.46 2.26
N THR A 7 -1.40 50.98 2.09
CA THR A 7 -1.05 49.98 1.06
C THR A 7 -0.30 48.76 1.55
N LEU A 8 -0.32 48.46 2.84
CA LEU A 8 0.40 47.28 3.40
C LEU A 8 -0.48 46.29 4.16
N ALA A 9 -1.78 46.19 3.87
CA ALA A 9 -2.69 45.29 4.59
C ALA A 9 -3.41 44.30 3.70
N PHE A 10 -2.95 43.99 2.46
CA PHE A 10 -3.68 43.07 1.54
C PHE A 10 -2.86 41.92 1.00
N SER A 11 -1.83 41.44 1.70
CA SER A 11 -1.02 40.31 1.17
C SER A 11 -0.85 39.12 2.12
N LEU A 12 -1.73 38.91 3.10
CA LEU A 12 -1.57 37.83 4.10
C LEU A 12 -2.75 36.87 4.25
N THR A 13 -3.62 36.69 3.27
CA THR A 13 -4.78 35.79 3.40
C THR A 13 -4.91 34.73 2.29
N PHE A 14 -3.79 34.26 1.68
CA PHE A 14 -3.89 33.26 0.61
C PHE A 14 -3.13 31.94 0.88
N SER A 15 -2.77 31.65 2.13
CA SER A 15 -1.95 30.46 2.44
C SER A 15 -2.70 29.31 3.12
N ALA A 16 -4.00 29.43 3.39
CA ALA A 16 -4.71 28.44 4.21
C ALA A 16 -5.60 27.45 3.43
N LEU A 17 -5.72 27.56 2.11
CA LEU A 17 -6.62 26.70 1.31
C LEU A 17 -5.91 25.59 0.52
N SER A 18 -4.57 25.52 0.60
CA SER A 18 -3.80 24.58 -0.22
C SER A 18 -3.63 23.19 0.40
N PHE A 19 -3.77 23.04 1.71
CA PHE A 19 -3.50 21.76 2.39
C PHE A 19 -4.57 20.68 2.17
N GLY A 20 -5.84 21.04 2.08
CA GLY A 20 -6.92 20.05 1.92
C GLY A 20 -7.04 19.51 0.49
N GLN A 21 -6.76 20.33 -0.50
CA GLN A 21 -6.90 19.94 -1.92
C GLN A 21 -5.69 19.12 -2.39
N THR A 22 -4.51 19.44 -1.87
CA THR A 22 -3.27 18.69 -2.15
C THR A 22 -3.36 17.27 -1.59
N ASP A 23 -3.96 17.10 -0.43
CA ASP A 23 -4.11 15.80 0.22
C ASP A 23 -5.11 14.89 -0.53
N ALA A 24 -6.22 15.45 -1.03
CA ALA A 24 -7.20 14.70 -1.82
C ALA A 24 -6.64 14.28 -3.19
N ASP A 25 -5.87 15.14 -3.86
CA ASP A 25 -5.24 14.83 -5.14
C ASP A 25 -4.12 13.79 -4.97
N TYR A 26 -3.33 13.89 -3.90
CA TYR A 26 -2.33 12.88 -3.56
C TYR A 26 -2.96 11.52 -3.32
N THR A 27 -4.02 11.45 -2.51
CA THR A 27 -4.74 10.22 -2.20
C THR A 27 -5.32 9.57 -3.47
N LYS A 28 -5.87 10.36 -4.38
CA LYS A 28 -6.36 9.90 -5.68
C LYS A 28 -5.23 9.34 -6.55
N THR A 29 -4.08 10.01 -6.57
CA THR A 29 -2.89 9.56 -7.31
C THR A 29 -2.35 8.27 -6.72
N LEU A 30 -2.28 8.16 -5.39
CA LEU A 30 -1.88 6.94 -4.68
C LEU A 30 -2.81 5.77 -5.00
N LYS A 31 -4.13 5.99 -4.98
CA LYS A 31 -5.11 4.97 -5.38
C LYS A 31 -4.87 4.47 -6.82
N LYS A 32 -4.66 5.39 -7.76
CA LYS A 32 -4.35 5.04 -9.15
C LYS A 32 -3.05 4.22 -9.25
N MET A 33 -2.04 4.58 -8.50
CA MET A 33 -0.78 3.82 -8.44
C MET A 33 -1.03 2.41 -7.90
N PHE A 34 -1.82 2.24 -6.84
CA PHE A 34 -2.19 0.92 -6.31
C PHE A 34 -2.92 0.06 -7.33
N THR A 35 -3.86 0.65 -8.08
CA THR A 35 -4.60 -0.06 -9.15
C THR A 35 -3.64 -0.55 -10.25
N VAL A 36 -2.76 0.31 -10.78
CA VAL A 36 -1.88 -0.08 -11.91
C VAL A 36 -0.72 -0.98 -11.51
N SER A 37 -0.34 -0.99 -10.22
CA SER A 37 0.73 -1.85 -9.68
C SER A 37 0.26 -3.23 -9.23
N GLY A 38 -1.06 -3.50 -9.21
CA GLY A 38 -1.62 -4.73 -8.66
C GLY A 38 -1.65 -4.76 -7.12
N THR A 39 -1.32 -3.64 -6.47
CA THR A 39 -1.36 -3.54 -5.01
C THR A 39 -2.80 -3.62 -4.49
N GLU A 40 -3.75 -3.04 -5.21
CA GLU A 40 -5.17 -3.08 -4.88
C GLU A 40 -5.69 -4.53 -4.85
N GLU A 41 -5.37 -5.34 -5.87
CA GLU A 41 -5.75 -6.75 -5.92
C GLU A 41 -5.13 -7.55 -4.76
N SER A 42 -3.89 -7.22 -4.39
CA SER A 42 -3.21 -7.87 -3.26
C SER A 42 -3.92 -7.59 -1.93
N TYR A 43 -4.38 -6.37 -1.70
CA TYR A 43 -5.19 -6.03 -0.51
C TYR A 43 -6.56 -6.68 -0.55
N GLN A 44 -7.24 -6.70 -1.70
CA GLN A 44 -8.52 -7.39 -1.85
C GLN A 44 -8.38 -8.88 -1.55
N TYR A 45 -7.31 -9.51 -2.01
CA TYR A 45 -7.01 -10.90 -1.69
C TYR A 45 -6.81 -11.11 -0.18
N ALA A 46 -6.04 -10.25 0.48
CA ALA A 46 -5.83 -10.32 1.93
C ALA A 46 -7.16 -10.17 2.71
N ILE A 47 -8.04 -9.27 2.29
CA ILE A 47 -9.38 -9.10 2.88
C ILE A 47 -10.21 -10.38 2.72
N LYS A 48 -10.21 -11.00 1.53
CA LYS A 48 -10.91 -12.28 1.30
C LYS A 48 -10.38 -13.39 2.20
N GLN A 49 -9.06 -13.50 2.37
CA GLN A 49 -8.47 -14.49 3.28
C GLN A 49 -8.89 -14.26 4.73
N MET A 50 -8.97 -13.00 5.15
CA MET A 50 -9.46 -12.64 6.48
C MET A 50 -10.92 -13.10 6.69
N PHE A 51 -11.79 -12.95 5.67
CA PHE A 51 -13.17 -13.45 5.74
C PHE A 51 -13.24 -14.98 5.83
N VAL A 52 -12.34 -15.72 5.14
CA VAL A 52 -12.26 -17.18 5.28
C VAL A 52 -12.01 -17.56 6.74
N ILE A 53 -11.04 -16.91 7.40
CA ILE A 53 -10.72 -17.15 8.81
C ILE A 53 -11.91 -16.81 9.72
N PHE A 54 -12.59 -15.69 9.49
CA PHE A 54 -13.75 -15.30 10.30
C PHE A 54 -14.93 -16.28 10.14
N LYS A 55 -15.18 -16.77 8.94
CA LYS A 55 -16.20 -17.83 8.69
C LYS A 55 -15.90 -19.10 9.49
N GLU A 56 -14.65 -19.54 9.50
CA GLU A 56 -14.23 -20.71 10.28
C GLU A 56 -14.39 -20.51 11.78
N GLN A 57 -14.13 -19.30 12.28
CA GLN A 57 -14.25 -18.96 13.71
C GLN A 57 -15.70 -18.73 14.17
N SER A 58 -16.62 -18.49 13.24
CA SER A 58 -18.01 -18.15 13.55
C SER A 58 -18.99 -19.00 12.75
N PRO A 59 -19.00 -20.34 12.95
CA PRO A 59 -19.81 -21.28 12.17
C PRO A 59 -21.34 -21.13 12.36
N ILE A 60 -21.78 -20.34 13.35
CA ILE A 60 -23.19 -20.10 13.65
C ILE A 60 -23.80 -19.04 12.70
N VAL A 61 -22.96 -18.22 12.06
CA VAL A 61 -23.40 -17.17 11.15
C VAL A 61 -23.75 -17.76 9.79
N GLU A 62 -24.94 -17.46 9.29
CA GLU A 62 -25.39 -17.94 7.98
C GLU A 62 -24.50 -17.46 6.83
N ALA A 63 -24.32 -18.29 5.82
CA ALA A 63 -23.49 -17.98 4.65
C ALA A 63 -23.91 -16.70 3.93
N SER A 64 -25.22 -16.42 3.85
CA SER A 64 -25.80 -15.23 3.24
C SER A 64 -25.32 -13.93 3.90
N VAL A 65 -25.18 -13.92 5.25
CA VAL A 65 -24.68 -12.78 6.02
C VAL A 65 -23.22 -12.51 5.70
N TRP A 66 -22.43 -13.59 5.56
CA TRP A 66 -21.02 -13.46 5.15
C TRP A 66 -20.85 -12.92 3.73
N GLU A 67 -21.70 -13.34 2.79
CA GLU A 67 -21.68 -12.83 1.40
C GLU A 67 -22.00 -11.33 1.35
N GLU A 68 -22.95 -10.88 2.16
CA GLU A 68 -23.30 -9.46 2.28
C GLU A 68 -22.12 -8.66 2.83
N PHE A 69 -21.49 -9.11 3.91
CA PHE A 69 -20.32 -8.47 4.50
C PHE A 69 -19.13 -8.45 3.53
N GLU A 70 -18.83 -9.55 2.85
CA GLU A 70 -17.75 -9.57 1.85
C GLU A 70 -17.98 -8.54 0.75
N LYS A 71 -19.20 -8.41 0.26
CA LYS A 71 -19.55 -7.43 -0.78
C LYS A 71 -19.42 -6.00 -0.26
N GLU A 72 -19.93 -5.72 0.93
CA GLU A 72 -19.85 -4.40 1.54
C GLU A 72 -18.39 -3.99 1.79
N PHE A 73 -17.62 -4.85 2.46
CA PHE A 73 -16.23 -4.55 2.81
C PHE A 73 -15.28 -4.53 1.62
N SER A 74 -15.50 -5.35 0.60
CA SER A 74 -14.67 -5.34 -0.60
C SER A 74 -14.80 -4.02 -1.38
N ASN A 75 -15.94 -3.36 -1.33
CA ASN A 75 -16.17 -2.12 -2.05
C ASN A 75 -15.70 -0.86 -1.28
N THR A 76 -15.74 -0.89 0.05
CA THR A 76 -15.49 0.32 0.86
C THR A 76 -14.12 0.32 1.54
N SER A 77 -13.51 -0.85 1.76
CA SER A 77 -12.30 -0.98 2.56
C SER A 77 -11.04 -0.46 1.86
N ILE A 78 -10.95 -0.60 0.54
CA ILE A 78 -9.75 -0.17 -0.20
C ILE A 78 -9.62 1.35 -0.21
N ASP A 79 -10.70 2.10 -0.42
CA ASP A 79 -10.65 3.56 -0.41
C ASP A 79 -10.23 4.09 0.96
N LYS A 80 -10.81 3.56 2.04
CA LYS A 80 -10.40 3.89 3.40
C LYS A 80 -8.96 3.51 3.71
N LEU A 81 -8.51 2.36 3.22
CA LEU A 81 -7.12 1.94 3.40
C LEU A 81 -6.16 2.89 2.69
N VAL A 82 -6.46 3.30 1.47
CA VAL A 82 -5.65 4.28 0.72
C VAL A 82 -5.60 5.61 1.45
N GLU A 83 -6.73 6.12 1.96
CA GLU A 83 -6.79 7.33 2.78
C GLU A 83 -5.88 7.23 4.02
N MET A 84 -5.90 6.10 4.72
CA MET A 84 -5.05 5.87 5.89
C MET A 84 -3.56 5.73 5.53
N LEU A 85 -3.24 5.20 4.35
CA LEU A 85 -1.88 5.02 3.88
C LEU A 85 -1.28 6.29 3.25
N ALA A 86 -2.10 7.20 2.72
CA ALA A 86 -1.64 8.41 2.06
C ALA A 86 -0.65 9.23 2.92
N PRO A 87 -0.88 9.51 4.21
CA PRO A 87 0.08 10.22 5.05
C PRO A 87 1.41 9.47 5.24
N VAL A 88 1.41 8.13 5.17
CA VAL A 88 2.63 7.31 5.26
C VAL A 88 3.44 7.45 3.98
N TYR A 89 2.77 7.33 2.82
CA TYR A 89 3.44 7.49 1.52
C TYR A 89 4.00 8.90 1.32
N GLN A 90 3.27 9.95 1.73
CA GLN A 90 3.72 11.34 1.63
C GLN A 90 5.03 11.64 2.38
N LYS A 91 5.39 10.83 3.38
CA LYS A 91 6.68 10.97 4.09
C LYS A 91 7.88 10.58 3.22
N TYR A 92 7.67 9.71 2.24
CA TYR A 92 8.75 9.08 1.47
C TYR A 92 8.67 9.34 -0.03
N MET A 93 7.50 9.73 -0.54
CA MET A 93 7.23 9.90 -1.96
C MET A 93 6.42 11.16 -2.21
N THR A 94 6.84 11.93 -3.19
CA THR A 94 6.07 13.08 -3.69
C THR A 94 4.95 12.61 -4.62
N GLN A 95 4.03 13.49 -4.96
CA GLN A 95 3.01 13.19 -5.97
C GLN A 95 3.65 12.89 -7.34
N VAL A 96 4.72 13.60 -7.71
CA VAL A 96 5.46 13.37 -8.95
C VAL A 96 6.06 11.96 -8.99
N ASP A 97 6.62 11.49 -7.87
CA ASP A 97 7.15 10.13 -7.78
C ASP A 97 6.05 9.07 -8.03
N LEU A 98 4.85 9.29 -7.47
CA LEU A 98 3.71 8.39 -7.73
C LEU A 98 3.28 8.42 -9.20
N GLU A 99 3.28 9.59 -9.83
CA GLU A 99 2.94 9.75 -11.25
C GLU A 99 3.96 9.04 -12.15
N GLU A 100 5.24 9.12 -11.84
CA GLU A 100 6.30 8.38 -12.54
C GLU A 100 6.16 6.86 -12.36
N MET A 101 5.81 6.39 -11.16
CA MET A 101 5.49 4.98 -10.94
C MET A 101 4.27 4.53 -11.76
N ILE A 102 3.22 5.34 -11.85
CA ILE A 102 2.07 5.05 -12.69
C ILE A 102 2.50 4.89 -14.15
N ILE A 103 3.33 5.79 -14.66
CA ILE A 103 3.86 5.71 -16.03
C ILE A 103 4.64 4.41 -16.22
N PHE A 104 5.52 4.05 -15.27
CA PHE A 104 6.26 2.78 -15.32
C PHE A 104 5.32 1.58 -15.39
N TYR A 105 4.34 1.47 -14.50
CA TYR A 105 3.39 0.35 -14.48
C TYR A 105 2.47 0.29 -15.71
N GLN A 106 2.31 1.38 -16.44
CA GLN A 106 1.60 1.39 -17.71
C GLN A 106 2.43 0.87 -18.89
N THR A 107 3.76 0.77 -18.76
CA THR A 107 4.63 0.17 -19.77
C THR A 107 4.38 -1.35 -19.89
N ARG A 108 4.84 -1.94 -21.00
CA ARG A 108 4.79 -3.39 -21.21
C ARG A 108 5.51 -4.17 -20.09
N VAL A 109 6.66 -3.67 -19.67
CA VAL A 109 7.47 -4.30 -18.61
C VAL A 109 6.84 -4.12 -17.24
N GLY A 110 6.37 -2.90 -16.94
CA GLY A 110 5.69 -2.60 -15.67
C GLY A 110 4.43 -3.44 -15.48
N LYS A 111 3.58 -3.56 -16.51
CA LYS A 111 2.41 -4.44 -16.49
C LYS A 111 2.78 -5.91 -16.25
N LYS A 112 3.83 -6.39 -16.93
CA LYS A 112 4.32 -7.76 -16.73
C LYS A 112 4.82 -7.97 -15.31
N TYR A 113 5.55 -7.02 -14.76
CA TYR A 113 6.06 -7.06 -13.39
C TYR A 113 4.90 -7.07 -12.37
N ALA A 114 3.97 -6.12 -12.45
CA ALA A 114 2.80 -6.04 -11.58
C ALA A 114 2.02 -7.36 -11.55
N LYS A 115 1.72 -7.92 -12.74
CA LYS A 115 0.98 -9.17 -12.87
C LYS A 115 1.65 -10.37 -12.20
N ASN A 116 2.98 -10.42 -12.20
CA ASN A 116 3.74 -11.58 -11.71
C ASN A 116 4.34 -11.35 -10.32
N LEU A 117 4.20 -10.16 -9.74
CA LEU A 117 4.88 -9.79 -8.49
C LEU A 117 4.58 -10.75 -7.34
N SER A 118 3.31 -11.14 -7.16
CA SER A 118 2.90 -12.07 -6.10
C SER A 118 3.56 -13.44 -6.25
N MET A 119 3.62 -13.96 -7.48
CA MET A 119 4.28 -15.25 -7.76
C MET A 119 5.79 -15.16 -7.53
N ILE A 120 6.42 -14.09 -8.02
CA ILE A 120 7.86 -13.84 -7.80
C ILE A 120 8.17 -13.79 -6.31
N MET A 121 7.33 -13.10 -5.51
CA MET A 121 7.52 -13.03 -4.06
C MET A 121 7.35 -14.38 -3.39
N GLN A 122 6.31 -15.13 -3.74
CA GLN A 122 6.08 -16.47 -3.18
C GLN A 122 7.26 -17.41 -3.45
N GLU A 123 7.67 -17.55 -4.71
CA GLU A 123 8.79 -18.41 -5.09
C GLU A 123 10.11 -17.94 -4.45
N SER A 124 10.31 -16.60 -4.36
CA SER A 124 11.50 -16.05 -3.69
C SER A 124 11.51 -16.36 -2.19
N MET A 125 10.36 -16.35 -1.51
CA MET A 125 10.26 -16.74 -0.10
C MET A 125 10.61 -18.23 0.10
N GLU A 126 10.15 -19.12 -0.77
CA GLU A 126 10.48 -20.56 -0.73
C GLU A 126 11.99 -20.78 -0.85
N ILE A 127 12.63 -20.09 -1.82
CA ILE A 127 14.10 -20.14 -1.99
C ILE A 127 14.80 -19.53 -0.76
N GLY A 128 14.30 -18.42 -0.22
CA GLY A 128 14.83 -17.79 0.99
C GLY A 128 14.79 -18.72 2.20
N GLN A 129 13.72 -19.48 2.38
CA GLN A 129 13.61 -20.48 3.45
C GLN A 129 14.63 -21.62 3.27
N GLN A 130 14.78 -22.16 2.06
CA GLN A 130 15.76 -23.20 1.77
C GLN A 130 17.20 -22.72 2.01
N TRP A 131 17.50 -21.48 1.62
CA TRP A 131 18.79 -20.86 1.86
C TRP A 131 19.05 -20.65 3.35
N GLY A 132 18.05 -20.17 4.11
CA GLY A 132 18.14 -20.00 5.56
C GLY A 132 18.42 -21.32 6.29
N MET A 133 17.76 -22.42 5.88
CA MET A 133 18.04 -23.75 6.43
C MET A 133 19.48 -24.20 6.17
N LYS A 134 20.01 -23.99 4.96
CA LYS A 134 21.43 -24.31 4.64
C LYS A 134 22.40 -23.54 5.52
N ILE A 135 22.18 -22.21 5.68
CA ILE A 135 23.01 -21.38 6.57
C ILE A 135 22.94 -21.90 8.01
N GLY A 136 21.75 -22.23 8.50
CA GLY A 136 21.60 -22.81 9.85
C GLY A 136 22.41 -24.09 10.05
N GLN A 137 22.40 -24.99 9.05
CA GLN A 137 23.19 -26.23 9.08
C GLN A 137 24.71 -25.94 9.06
N GLU A 138 25.15 -25.00 8.24
CA GLU A 138 26.57 -24.62 8.18
C GLU A 138 27.05 -23.97 9.48
N ILE A 139 26.23 -23.13 10.10
CA ILE A 139 26.54 -22.53 11.40
C ILE A 139 26.64 -23.62 12.47
N ALA A 140 25.68 -24.54 12.52
CA ALA A 140 25.68 -25.63 13.49
C ALA A 140 26.92 -26.54 13.34
N TYR A 141 27.32 -26.82 12.09
CA TYR A 141 28.53 -27.59 11.81
C TYR A 141 29.80 -26.86 12.30
N LYS A 142 29.96 -25.58 11.95
CA LYS A 142 31.11 -24.77 12.39
C LYS A 142 31.18 -24.59 13.92
N LEU A 143 30.05 -24.48 14.58
CA LEU A 143 30.01 -24.43 16.06
C LEU A 143 30.51 -25.74 16.70
N LYS A 144 30.13 -26.90 16.11
CA LYS A 144 30.66 -28.21 16.56
C LYS A 144 32.17 -28.36 16.38
N GLU A 145 32.70 -27.83 15.27
CA GLU A 145 34.16 -27.88 15.04
C GLU A 145 34.96 -26.98 15.98
N LYS A 146 34.41 -25.81 16.34
CA LYS A 146 35.09 -24.88 17.27
C LYS A 146 34.90 -25.19 18.75
N GLY A 147 33.90 -26.01 19.10
CA GLY A 147 33.61 -26.43 20.46
C GLY A 147 34.35 -27.72 20.89
N LYS A 148 35.21 -28.26 20.00
CA LYS A 148 36.18 -29.33 20.33
C LYS A 148 37.55 -28.71 20.55
#